data_e70d443ed62f910b8c8f7dfee0d4f8ec
#
_entry.id   e70d443ed62f910b8c8f7dfee0d4f8ec
#
_cell.length_a   1.000
_cell.length_b   1.000
_cell.length_c   1.000
_cell.angle_alpha   90.00
_cell.angle_beta   90.00
_cell.angle_gamma   90.00
#
_symmetry.space_group_name_H-M   'P 1'
#
loop_
_entity.id
_entity.type
_entity.pdbx_description
1 polymer ?
#
loop_
_entity_poly.entity_id
_entity_poly.type
_entity_poly.pdbx_seq_one_letter_code
_entity_poly.pdbx_strand_id
1 'polypeptide(L)'
;MVEECSSLLRQQVDLVRKSPLDSLEALSSFDLYAGDGHYLKHATHDPMKDETHWPTGHFFALNLKSQSLFPLALADLVGRKKEHDARTLKRQSVAMLRQGAGKGRKVLWVWDKAGVDLPFWQERKASGIYFLSQRKEGMCLELERERPIDLTQPINEGVSRDRVVKDRRNIKMREITFSNPCDGEVYVYLTSEMTLEPGVLVLLYKTRWEIEKVFDETKTKLQEKKSWGTSTTAKEMQSHFVSIVHNLLLLLQDYLQLHGVENTAEIKRRQERLTLQKDKLKQTNQSLPLIYSLLERLTQASFKLIRWLRVHWHRPTPMHHALAQLHHLYARL
;
A
#
# COMPACT_ATOMS: atom_id res chain seq x y z
N MET A 1 -10.66 -22.47 -8.05
CA MET A 1 -11.71 -22.11 -7.04
C MET A 1 -11.24 -21.06 -6.03
N VAL A 2 -10.21 -21.29 -5.16
CA VAL A 2 -9.79 -20.29 -4.14
C VAL A 2 -9.23 -19.01 -4.80
N GLU A 3 -8.37 -19.14 -5.80
CA GLU A 3 -7.84 -18.03 -6.58
C GLU A 3 -8.96 -17.24 -7.28
N GLU A 4 -9.91 -17.94 -7.89
CA GLU A 4 -11.06 -17.35 -8.55
C GLU A 4 -11.95 -16.58 -7.55
N CYS A 5 -12.25 -17.17 -6.38
CA CYS A 5 -12.97 -16.48 -5.31
C CYS A 5 -12.22 -15.22 -4.84
N SER A 6 -10.90 -15.31 -4.68
CA SER A 6 -10.07 -14.17 -4.31
C SER A 6 -10.14 -13.05 -5.36
N SER A 7 -10.08 -13.42 -6.66
CA SER A 7 -10.17 -12.48 -7.77
C SER A 7 -11.54 -11.81 -7.87
N LEU A 8 -12.61 -12.58 -7.77
CA LEU A 8 -13.98 -12.05 -7.81
C LEU A 8 -14.26 -11.10 -6.64
N LEU A 9 -13.83 -11.47 -5.44
CA LEU A 9 -13.98 -10.63 -4.26
C LEU A 9 -13.19 -9.32 -4.38
N ARG A 10 -11.96 -9.38 -4.90
CA ARG A 10 -11.17 -8.19 -5.21
C ARG A 10 -11.91 -7.27 -6.18
N GLN A 11 -12.42 -7.82 -7.29
CA GLN A 11 -13.17 -7.04 -8.30
C GLN A 11 -14.40 -6.38 -7.66
N GLN A 12 -15.09 -7.08 -6.77
CA GLN A 12 -16.22 -6.52 -6.03
C GLN A 12 -15.80 -5.34 -5.15
N VAL A 13 -14.70 -5.46 -4.41
CA VAL A 13 -14.15 -4.36 -3.60
C VAL A 13 -13.76 -3.17 -4.49
N ASP A 14 -13.05 -3.42 -5.60
CA ASP A 14 -12.61 -2.36 -6.53
C ASP A 14 -13.81 -1.61 -7.16
N LEU A 15 -14.94 -2.30 -7.35
CA LEU A 15 -16.14 -1.73 -7.93
C LEU A 15 -16.93 -0.83 -6.96
N VAL A 16 -17.05 -1.27 -5.70
CA VAL A 16 -17.95 -0.60 -4.74
C VAL A 16 -17.27 0.46 -3.88
N ARG A 17 -15.98 0.30 -3.58
CA ARG A 17 -15.28 1.22 -2.68
C ARG A 17 -14.89 2.52 -3.37
N LYS A 18 -15.17 3.64 -2.69
CA LYS A 18 -14.75 4.99 -3.08
C LYS A 18 -13.56 5.44 -2.25
N SER A 19 -12.63 6.13 -2.89
CA SER A 19 -11.40 6.63 -2.28
C SER A 19 -11.36 8.15 -2.28
N PRO A 20 -10.77 8.79 -1.26
CA PRO A 20 -10.39 10.19 -1.35
C PRO A 20 -9.49 10.52 -2.55
N LEU A 21 -8.73 9.54 -3.05
CA LEU A 21 -7.91 9.71 -4.27
C LEU A 21 -8.75 9.90 -5.54
N ASP A 22 -10.01 9.47 -5.55
CA ASP A 22 -10.91 9.64 -6.70
C ASP A 22 -11.31 11.11 -6.90
N SER A 23 -11.16 11.94 -5.87
CA SER A 23 -11.37 13.39 -5.98
C SER A 23 -10.24 14.13 -6.69
N LEU A 24 -9.10 13.47 -6.91
CA LEU A 24 -7.95 14.00 -7.65
C LEU A 24 -8.08 13.64 -9.13
N GLU A 25 -8.63 14.55 -9.93
CA GLU A 25 -8.89 14.34 -11.36
C GLU A 25 -7.65 13.83 -12.13
N ALA A 26 -6.46 14.31 -11.76
CA ALA A 26 -5.19 13.87 -12.33
C ALA A 26 -4.95 12.35 -12.21
N LEU A 27 -5.59 11.68 -11.23
CA LEU A 27 -5.49 10.25 -11.00
C LEU A 27 -6.59 9.43 -11.69
N SER A 28 -7.49 10.06 -12.44
CA SER A 28 -8.62 9.38 -13.13
C SER A 28 -8.13 8.35 -14.16
N SER A 29 -7.03 8.64 -14.86
CA SER A 29 -6.42 7.77 -15.86
C SER A 29 -5.41 6.76 -15.31
N PHE A 30 -5.22 6.71 -14.00
CA PHE A 30 -4.24 5.84 -13.34
C PHE A 30 -4.90 4.73 -12.55
N ASP A 31 -4.34 3.53 -12.67
CA ASP A 31 -4.49 2.43 -11.72
C ASP A 31 -3.27 2.43 -10.79
N LEU A 32 -3.49 2.43 -9.49
CA LEU A 32 -2.49 2.73 -8.47
C LEU A 32 -2.29 1.53 -7.55
N TYR A 33 -1.07 1.01 -7.46
CA TYR A 33 -0.77 -0.14 -6.62
C TYR A 33 0.45 0.11 -5.75
N ALA A 34 0.39 -0.36 -4.50
CA ALA A 34 1.58 -0.58 -3.68
C ALA A 34 1.93 -2.06 -3.71
N GLY A 35 3.22 -2.38 -3.78
CA GLY A 35 3.71 -3.74 -3.68
C GLY A 35 4.67 -3.90 -2.52
N ASP A 36 4.58 -5.03 -1.79
CA ASP A 36 5.48 -5.33 -0.68
C ASP A 36 5.50 -6.82 -0.34
N GLY A 37 6.56 -7.26 0.35
CA GLY A 37 6.76 -8.63 0.77
C GLY A 37 6.30 -8.89 2.21
N HIS A 38 5.48 -9.92 2.39
CA HIS A 38 5.04 -10.42 3.69
C HIS A 38 5.72 -11.75 4.00
N TYR A 39 6.61 -11.76 4.99
CA TYR A 39 7.38 -12.93 5.35
C TYR A 39 6.86 -13.59 6.62
N LEU A 40 6.59 -14.91 6.51
CA LEU A 40 6.11 -15.76 7.58
C LEU A 40 7.21 -16.75 8.00
N LYS A 41 7.12 -17.24 9.22
CA LYS A 41 7.93 -18.40 9.64
C LYS A 41 7.62 -19.58 8.74
N HIS A 42 8.62 -20.45 8.54
CA HIS A 42 8.47 -21.71 7.82
C HIS A 42 7.40 -22.62 8.46
N ALA A 43 6.87 -23.55 7.70
CA ALA A 43 6.06 -24.64 8.24
C ALA A 43 6.95 -25.64 9.01
N THR A 44 6.35 -26.35 9.98
CA THR A 44 7.09 -27.26 10.86
C THR A 44 7.92 -28.32 10.12
N HIS A 45 7.46 -28.75 8.93
CA HIS A 45 8.11 -29.78 8.12
C HIS A 45 8.75 -29.21 6.85
N ASP A 46 8.97 -27.90 6.76
CA ASP A 46 9.72 -27.33 5.65
C ASP A 46 11.16 -27.88 5.66
N PRO A 47 11.70 -28.27 4.50
CA PRO A 47 13.07 -28.75 4.44
C PRO A 47 14.04 -27.67 4.88
N MET A 48 15.06 -28.08 5.64
CA MET A 48 16.18 -27.21 5.97
C MET A 48 17.14 -27.13 4.80
N LYS A 49 17.67 -25.94 4.55
CA LYS A 49 18.78 -25.71 3.64
C LYS A 49 19.92 -25.08 4.44
N ASP A 50 21.10 -25.70 4.39
CA ASP A 50 22.26 -25.27 5.18
C ASP A 50 21.91 -25.12 6.69
N GLU A 51 21.23 -26.13 7.25
CA GLU A 51 20.77 -26.16 8.65
C GLU A 51 19.82 -25.01 9.05
N THR A 52 19.28 -24.29 8.07
CA THR A 52 18.40 -23.15 8.30
C THR A 52 17.05 -23.34 7.63
N HIS A 53 15.98 -23.05 8.36
CA HIS A 53 14.64 -22.90 7.79
C HIS A 53 14.44 -21.46 7.30
N TRP A 54 14.13 -21.32 6.01
CA TRP A 54 13.89 -20.01 5.43
C TRP A 54 12.42 -19.58 5.57
N PRO A 55 12.16 -18.29 5.86
CA PRO A 55 10.79 -17.81 5.92
C PRO A 55 10.12 -17.93 4.55
N THR A 56 8.83 -18.23 4.56
CA THR A 56 7.98 -18.17 3.38
C THR A 56 7.68 -16.71 3.06
N GLY A 57 8.00 -16.25 1.87
CA GLY A 57 7.69 -14.91 1.40
C GLY A 57 6.47 -14.92 0.50
N HIS A 58 5.46 -14.12 0.87
CA HIS A 58 4.32 -13.81 0.02
C HIS A 58 4.42 -12.36 -0.44
N PHE A 59 4.40 -12.14 -1.75
CA PHE A 59 4.35 -10.79 -2.30
C PHE A 59 2.93 -10.42 -2.62
N PHE A 60 2.50 -9.30 -2.08
CA PHE A 60 1.16 -8.77 -2.28
C PHE A 60 1.20 -7.44 -3.02
N ALA A 61 0.07 -7.14 -3.64
CA ALA A 61 -0.26 -5.81 -4.12
C ALA A 61 -1.51 -5.29 -3.42
N LEU A 62 -1.48 -4.02 -3.08
CA LEU A 62 -2.61 -3.26 -2.55
C LEU A 62 -3.02 -2.22 -3.59
N ASN A 63 -4.28 -2.23 -4.00
CA ASN A 63 -4.85 -1.13 -4.76
C ASN A 63 -4.97 0.11 -3.86
N LEU A 64 -4.26 1.19 -4.17
CA LEU A 64 -4.24 2.38 -3.31
C LEU A 64 -5.57 3.16 -3.29
N LYS A 65 -6.45 2.93 -4.28
CA LYS A 65 -7.79 3.53 -4.30
C LYS A 65 -8.76 2.73 -3.46
N SER A 66 -9.07 1.51 -3.84
CA SER A 66 -10.04 0.66 -3.16
C SER A 66 -9.52 0.00 -1.89
N GLN A 67 -8.18 -0.05 -1.75
CA GLN A 67 -7.45 -0.78 -0.72
C GLN A 67 -7.64 -2.31 -0.78
N SER A 68 -8.11 -2.83 -1.91
CA SER A 68 -8.16 -4.27 -2.14
C SER A 68 -6.77 -4.89 -2.18
N LEU A 69 -6.62 -6.05 -1.52
CA LEU A 69 -5.38 -6.81 -1.45
C LEU A 69 -5.43 -8.02 -2.39
N PHE A 70 -4.32 -8.32 -3.05
CA PHE A 70 -4.19 -9.55 -3.84
C PHE A 70 -2.75 -10.05 -3.88
N PRO A 71 -2.53 -11.39 -3.98
CA PRO A 71 -1.20 -11.95 -4.08
C PRO A 71 -0.61 -11.72 -5.47
N LEU A 72 0.68 -11.40 -5.52
CA LEU A 72 1.44 -11.26 -6.76
C LEU A 72 2.27 -12.50 -7.06
N ALA A 73 2.99 -13.01 -6.06
CA ALA A 73 3.89 -14.14 -6.20
C ALA A 73 4.33 -14.68 -4.85
N LEU A 74 4.86 -15.90 -4.85
CA LEU A 74 5.70 -16.41 -3.77
C LEU A 74 7.16 -16.01 -4.01
N ALA A 75 7.89 -15.75 -2.92
CA ALA A 75 9.33 -15.62 -2.99
C ALA A 75 10.00 -16.97 -3.15
N ASP A 76 10.92 -17.06 -4.10
CA ASP A 76 11.74 -18.26 -4.30
C ASP A 76 12.97 -18.26 -3.39
N LEU A 77 13.51 -19.46 -3.16
CA LEU A 77 14.82 -19.65 -2.58
C LEU A 77 15.88 -19.52 -3.70
N VAL A 78 16.69 -18.48 -3.64
CA VAL A 78 17.77 -18.26 -4.61
C VAL A 78 19.10 -18.53 -3.95
N GLY A 79 19.73 -19.66 -4.28
CA GLY A 79 20.98 -20.06 -3.64
C GLY A 79 20.81 -20.30 -2.14
N ARG A 80 21.60 -19.61 -1.32
CA ARG A 80 21.56 -19.66 0.16
C ARG A 80 20.69 -18.56 0.79
N LYS A 81 19.94 -17.80 0.00
CA LYS A 81 19.16 -16.65 0.49
C LYS A 81 17.74 -16.70 -0.03
N LYS A 82 16.82 -16.09 0.72
CA LYS A 82 15.48 -15.81 0.20
C LYS A 82 15.56 -14.80 -0.96
N GLU A 83 14.59 -14.89 -1.87
CA GLU A 83 14.46 -13.91 -2.94
C GLU A 83 14.20 -12.52 -2.35
N HIS A 84 14.91 -11.53 -2.88
CA HIS A 84 14.68 -10.13 -2.55
C HIS A 84 13.49 -9.57 -3.34
N ASP A 85 12.76 -8.64 -2.73
CA ASP A 85 11.57 -7.98 -3.28
C ASP A 85 11.80 -7.44 -4.69
N ALA A 86 12.96 -6.81 -4.93
CA ALA A 86 13.34 -6.34 -6.26
C ALA A 86 13.44 -7.46 -7.31
N ARG A 87 13.83 -8.66 -6.92
CA ARG A 87 13.89 -9.83 -7.83
C ARG A 87 12.50 -10.33 -8.17
N THR A 88 11.65 -10.47 -7.14
CA THR A 88 10.26 -10.86 -7.34
C THR A 88 9.54 -9.88 -8.24
N LEU A 89 9.75 -8.58 -8.05
CA LEU A 89 9.21 -7.54 -8.93
C LEU A 89 9.67 -7.74 -10.38
N LYS A 90 10.96 -7.97 -10.60
CA LYS A 90 11.54 -8.10 -11.96
C LYS A 90 11.02 -9.30 -12.75
N ARG A 91 10.67 -10.39 -12.09
CA ARG A 91 10.12 -11.56 -12.76
C ARG A 91 8.63 -11.45 -13.08
N GLN A 92 7.95 -10.38 -12.61
CA GLN A 92 6.56 -10.16 -12.99
C GLN A 92 6.44 -9.76 -14.46
N SER A 93 5.50 -10.41 -15.15
CA SER A 93 5.18 -10.10 -16.54
C SER A 93 4.53 -8.71 -16.67
N VAL A 94 4.58 -8.13 -17.87
CA VAL A 94 3.86 -6.90 -18.19
C VAL A 94 2.35 -7.07 -17.91
N ALA A 95 1.76 -8.21 -18.29
CA ALA A 95 0.36 -8.49 -18.04
C ALA A 95 0.02 -8.48 -16.54
N MET A 96 0.87 -9.12 -15.72
CA MET A 96 0.71 -9.13 -14.27
C MET A 96 0.82 -7.71 -13.70
N LEU A 97 1.81 -6.93 -14.09
CA LEU A 97 1.98 -5.56 -13.59
C LEU A 97 0.88 -4.61 -14.08
N ARG A 98 0.25 -4.89 -15.20
CA ARG A 98 -0.88 -4.09 -15.69
C ARG A 98 -2.22 -4.42 -15.00
N GLN A 99 -2.32 -5.55 -14.34
CA GLN A 99 -3.51 -5.96 -13.55
C GLN A 99 -4.85 -5.82 -14.31
N GLY A 100 -4.85 -6.10 -15.59
CA GLY A 100 -6.05 -5.96 -16.41
C GLY A 100 -6.41 -4.51 -16.79
N ALA A 101 -5.53 -3.55 -16.55
CA ALA A 101 -5.74 -2.15 -16.95
C ALA A 101 -6.06 -2.03 -18.44
N GLY A 102 -7.15 -1.32 -18.74
CA GLY A 102 -7.62 -1.11 -20.12
C GLY A 102 -6.63 -0.34 -21.00
N LYS A 103 -6.86 -0.37 -22.32
CA LYS A 103 -6.07 0.40 -23.27
C LYS A 103 -6.11 1.89 -22.93
N GLY A 104 -4.94 2.54 -22.93
CA GLY A 104 -4.80 3.98 -22.63
C GLY A 104 -4.69 4.31 -21.14
N ARG A 105 -5.02 3.40 -20.22
CA ARG A 105 -4.78 3.61 -18.79
C ARG A 105 -3.31 3.44 -18.44
N LYS A 106 -2.83 4.26 -17.51
CA LYS A 106 -1.50 4.19 -16.92
C LYS A 106 -1.56 3.38 -15.62
N VAL A 107 -0.54 2.60 -15.35
CA VAL A 107 -0.40 1.88 -14.08
C VAL A 107 0.79 2.43 -13.33
N LEU A 108 0.59 2.87 -12.09
CA LEU A 108 1.67 3.35 -11.23
C LEU A 108 1.85 2.41 -10.04
N TRP A 109 3.04 1.83 -9.93
CA TRP A 109 3.46 1.02 -8.82
C TRP A 109 4.30 1.82 -7.84
N VAL A 110 3.95 1.72 -6.56
CA VAL A 110 4.68 2.35 -5.47
C VAL A 110 5.39 1.25 -4.67
N TRP A 111 6.71 1.33 -4.60
CA TRP A 111 7.56 0.36 -3.91
C TRP A 111 8.42 1.03 -2.86
N ASP A 112 8.92 0.26 -1.92
CA ASP A 112 9.96 0.73 -1.04
C ASP A 112 11.28 1.00 -1.81
N LYS A 113 12.28 1.55 -1.15
CA LYS A 113 13.59 1.83 -1.77
C LYS A 113 14.30 0.60 -2.33
N ALA A 114 13.94 -0.63 -1.90
CA ALA A 114 14.52 -1.86 -2.45
C ALA A 114 14.09 -2.10 -3.90
N GLY A 115 12.89 -1.65 -4.30
CA GLY A 115 12.35 -1.79 -5.65
C GLY A 115 12.97 -0.89 -6.72
N VAL A 116 13.92 -0.01 -6.36
CA VAL A 116 14.56 0.90 -7.34
C VAL A 116 15.48 0.14 -8.28
N ASP A 117 15.10 0.10 -9.56
CA ASP A 117 15.88 -0.44 -10.67
C ASP A 117 15.56 0.35 -11.95
N LEU A 118 16.43 1.29 -12.31
CA LEU A 118 16.15 2.25 -13.37
C LEU A 118 16.00 1.60 -14.77
N PRO A 119 16.83 0.61 -15.18
CA PRO A 119 16.63 -0.09 -16.44
C PRO A 119 15.29 -0.79 -16.54
N PHE A 120 14.93 -1.50 -15.49
CA PHE A 120 13.64 -2.19 -15.41
C PHE A 120 12.47 -1.21 -15.52
N TRP A 121 12.53 -0.09 -14.82
CA TRP A 121 11.49 0.94 -14.88
C TRP A 121 11.38 1.56 -16.26
N GLN A 122 12.52 1.83 -16.92
CA GLN A 122 12.56 2.40 -18.26
C GLN A 122 11.93 1.44 -19.30
N GLU A 123 12.23 0.15 -19.20
CA GLU A 123 11.66 -0.87 -20.07
C GLU A 123 10.14 -0.95 -19.90
N ARG A 124 9.64 -0.99 -18.68
CA ARG A 124 8.21 -1.12 -18.38
C ARG A 124 7.40 0.12 -18.72
N LYS A 125 8.01 1.28 -18.75
CA LYS A 125 7.38 2.55 -19.14
C LYS A 125 6.78 2.50 -20.56
N ALA A 126 7.43 1.81 -21.49
CA ALA A 126 6.90 1.60 -22.85
C ALA A 126 5.54 0.87 -22.86
N SER A 127 5.25 0.08 -21.84
CA SER A 127 3.97 -0.61 -21.65
C SER A 127 2.97 0.17 -20.78
N GLY A 128 3.22 1.46 -20.53
CA GLY A 128 2.36 2.30 -19.67
C GLY A 128 2.42 1.95 -18.19
N ILE A 129 3.51 1.31 -17.75
CA ILE A 129 3.76 0.98 -16.35
C ILE A 129 4.82 1.93 -15.80
N TYR A 130 4.46 2.64 -14.75
CA TYR A 130 5.28 3.63 -14.08
C TYR A 130 5.59 3.17 -12.67
N PHE A 131 6.68 3.68 -12.11
CA PHE A 131 7.15 3.34 -10.78
C PHE A 131 7.43 4.59 -9.97
N LEU A 132 7.19 4.51 -8.66
CA LEU A 132 7.49 5.52 -7.66
C LEU A 132 8.14 4.84 -6.45
N SER A 133 9.27 5.40 -6.00
CA SER A 133 9.96 4.91 -4.81
C SER A 133 10.77 6.03 -4.16
N GLN A 134 11.23 5.79 -2.94
CA GLN A 134 12.23 6.65 -2.31
C GLN A 134 13.61 6.40 -2.95
N ARG A 135 14.39 7.47 -3.16
CA ARG A 135 15.76 7.38 -3.67
C ARG A 135 16.64 6.59 -2.71
N LYS A 136 17.44 5.68 -3.25
CA LYS A 136 18.50 5.01 -2.48
C LYS A 136 19.67 5.96 -2.24
N GLU A 137 20.26 5.84 -1.07
CA GLU A 137 21.53 6.52 -0.78
C GLU A 137 22.64 6.06 -1.71
N GLY A 138 23.59 6.94 -2.02
CA GLY A 138 24.72 6.62 -2.89
C GLY A 138 24.41 6.52 -4.38
N MET A 139 23.15 6.77 -4.83
CA MET A 139 22.85 6.82 -6.26
C MET A 139 23.51 8.04 -6.91
N CYS A 140 24.37 7.80 -7.89
CA CYS A 140 24.96 8.85 -8.72
C CYS A 140 23.97 9.22 -9.83
N LEU A 141 23.32 10.35 -9.67
CA LEU A 141 22.37 10.91 -10.64
C LEU A 141 22.81 12.33 -11.00
N GLU A 142 22.82 12.63 -12.28
CA GLU A 142 23.15 13.95 -12.81
C GLU A 142 21.88 14.74 -13.08
N LEU A 143 21.88 16.02 -12.75
CA LEU A 143 20.80 16.93 -13.09
C LEU A 143 20.76 17.11 -14.61
N GLU A 144 19.59 16.91 -15.21
CA GLU A 144 19.34 17.28 -16.60
C GLU A 144 18.63 18.63 -16.69
N ARG A 145 17.55 18.80 -15.91
CA ARG A 145 16.82 20.07 -15.84
C ARG A 145 16.00 20.18 -14.59
N GLU A 146 15.80 21.40 -14.11
CA GLU A 146 14.79 21.72 -13.11
C GLU A 146 13.40 21.75 -13.75
N ARG A 147 12.38 21.47 -12.95
CA ARG A 147 10.98 21.57 -13.32
C ARG A 147 10.30 22.64 -12.45
N PRO A 148 9.44 23.48 -13.00
CA PRO A 148 8.66 24.41 -12.21
C PRO A 148 7.72 23.66 -11.27
N ILE A 149 7.52 24.20 -10.08
CA ILE A 149 6.55 23.72 -9.10
C ILE A 149 5.47 24.80 -8.98
N ASP A 150 4.23 24.42 -9.23
CA ASP A 150 3.10 25.33 -8.99
C ASP A 150 2.78 25.34 -7.50
N LEU A 151 3.34 26.32 -6.78
CA LEU A 151 3.11 26.51 -5.34
C LEU A 151 1.71 27.08 -5.03
N THR A 152 0.93 27.48 -6.03
CA THR A 152 -0.47 27.88 -5.83
C THR A 152 -1.37 26.67 -5.58
N GLN A 153 -0.91 25.46 -5.97
CA GLN A 153 -1.59 24.20 -5.70
C GLN A 153 -1.29 23.74 -4.27
N PRO A 154 -2.29 23.66 -3.39
CA PRO A 154 -2.06 23.26 -1.99
C PRO A 154 -1.45 21.87 -1.82
N ILE A 155 -1.62 20.99 -2.83
CA ILE A 155 -1.03 19.64 -2.83
C ILE A 155 0.49 19.68 -2.92
N ASN A 156 1.09 20.74 -3.46
CA ASN A 156 2.53 20.90 -3.62
C ASN A 156 3.21 21.54 -2.40
N GLU A 157 2.46 21.88 -1.35
CA GLU A 157 3.02 22.42 -0.12
C GLU A 157 4.03 21.45 0.50
N GLY A 158 5.22 21.93 0.82
CA GLY A 158 6.35 21.14 1.31
C GLY A 158 7.24 20.55 0.20
N VAL A 159 6.85 20.60 -1.07
CA VAL A 159 7.74 20.23 -2.17
C VAL A 159 8.76 21.34 -2.38
N SER A 160 10.05 21.02 -2.22
CA SER A 160 11.13 21.97 -2.34
C SER A 160 11.88 21.91 -3.68
N ARG A 161 11.86 20.74 -4.35
CA ARG A 161 12.47 20.55 -5.67
C ARG A 161 11.71 19.53 -6.49
N ASP A 162 11.64 19.79 -7.80
CA ASP A 162 11.15 18.86 -8.82
C ASP A 162 12.12 18.96 -10.01
N ARG A 163 12.73 17.83 -10.39
CA ARG A 163 13.78 17.86 -11.42
C ARG A 163 13.83 16.57 -12.22
N VAL A 164 14.32 16.68 -13.46
CA VAL A 164 14.67 15.52 -14.27
C VAL A 164 16.16 15.22 -14.03
N VAL A 165 16.43 13.99 -13.68
CA VAL A 165 17.79 13.48 -13.44
C VAL A 165 18.04 12.28 -14.35
N LYS A 166 19.31 11.97 -14.62
CA LYS A 166 19.73 10.81 -15.41
C LYS A 166 20.84 10.04 -14.71
N ASP A 167 20.90 8.75 -14.95
CA ASP A 167 22.00 7.90 -14.52
C ASP A 167 23.12 7.88 -15.59
N ARG A 168 24.23 7.18 -15.31
CA ARG A 168 25.36 7.01 -16.23
C ARG A 168 25.00 6.33 -17.55
N ARG A 169 23.86 5.64 -17.63
CA ARG A 169 23.30 4.99 -18.85
C ARG A 169 22.35 5.90 -19.58
N ASN A 170 22.25 7.17 -19.18
CA ASN A 170 21.33 8.16 -19.72
C ASN A 170 19.84 7.81 -19.51
N ILE A 171 19.52 6.99 -18.51
CA ILE A 171 18.13 6.69 -18.13
C ILE A 171 17.58 7.87 -17.33
N LYS A 172 16.54 8.51 -17.87
CA LYS A 172 15.92 9.70 -17.28
C LYS A 172 14.83 9.34 -16.30
N MET A 173 14.90 9.92 -15.10
CA MET A 173 13.92 9.80 -14.04
C MET A 173 13.55 11.19 -13.52
N ARG A 174 12.42 11.28 -12.86
CA ARG A 174 12.01 12.47 -12.13
C ARG A 174 12.38 12.28 -10.66
N GLU A 175 13.00 13.29 -10.09
CA GLU A 175 13.37 13.34 -8.68
C GLU A 175 12.62 14.48 -8.00
N ILE A 176 11.96 14.16 -6.89
CA ILE A 176 11.15 15.09 -6.12
C ILE A 176 11.69 15.15 -4.70
N THR A 177 11.97 16.36 -4.21
CA THR A 177 12.37 16.58 -2.82
C THR A 177 11.21 17.19 -2.05
N PHE A 178 10.85 16.55 -0.95
CA PHE A 178 9.79 17.00 -0.06
C PHE A 178 10.35 17.23 1.34
N SER A 179 10.15 18.41 1.87
CA SER A 179 10.50 18.76 3.25
C SER A 179 9.24 18.64 4.10
N ASN A 180 9.26 17.71 5.05
CA ASN A 180 8.11 17.47 5.91
C ASN A 180 8.04 18.54 7.00
N PRO A 181 7.04 19.40 7.02
CA PRO A 181 6.94 20.46 8.03
C PRO A 181 6.64 19.94 9.45
N CYS A 182 6.18 18.68 9.58
CA CYS A 182 5.82 18.12 10.89
C CYS A 182 7.03 17.57 11.67
N ASP A 183 8.06 17.08 10.99
CA ASP A 183 9.24 16.49 11.61
C ASP A 183 10.57 17.12 11.15
N GLY A 184 10.52 17.99 10.14
CA GLY A 184 11.70 18.64 9.55
C GLY A 184 12.52 17.72 8.63
N GLU A 185 12.10 16.48 8.44
CA GLU A 185 12.83 15.54 7.60
C GLU A 185 12.67 15.83 6.12
N VAL A 186 13.74 15.53 5.36
CA VAL A 186 13.77 15.71 3.91
C VAL A 186 13.72 14.34 3.24
N TYR A 187 12.71 14.13 2.42
CA TYR A 187 12.50 12.91 1.65
C TYR A 187 12.77 13.18 0.17
N VAL A 188 13.48 12.25 -0.47
CA VAL A 188 13.76 12.32 -1.90
C VAL A 188 13.13 11.11 -2.60
N TYR A 189 12.26 11.37 -3.55
CA TYR A 189 11.54 10.36 -4.31
C TYR A 189 12.04 10.30 -5.75
N LEU A 190 12.02 9.10 -6.33
CA LEU A 190 12.30 8.87 -7.75
C LEU A 190 11.07 8.23 -8.40
N THR A 191 10.76 8.67 -9.62
CA THR A 191 9.68 8.11 -10.42
C THR A 191 9.98 8.14 -11.90
N SER A 192 9.42 7.19 -12.65
CA SER A 192 9.38 7.24 -14.12
C SER A 192 8.17 8.02 -14.65
N GLU A 193 7.24 8.42 -13.78
CA GLU A 193 6.07 9.23 -14.11
C GLU A 193 6.48 10.72 -14.19
N MET A 194 6.05 11.42 -15.27
CA MET A 194 6.50 12.78 -15.59
C MET A 194 5.40 13.83 -15.60
N THR A 195 4.12 13.42 -15.45
CA THR A 195 2.98 14.33 -15.71
C THR A 195 2.23 14.79 -14.48
N LEU A 196 2.16 13.94 -13.43
CA LEU A 196 1.44 14.28 -12.20
C LEU A 196 2.12 15.42 -11.42
N GLU A 197 1.33 16.17 -10.66
CA GLU A 197 1.85 17.14 -9.71
C GLU A 197 2.80 16.47 -8.70
N PRO A 198 3.93 17.11 -8.33
CA PRO A 198 4.91 16.47 -7.45
C PRO A 198 4.33 16.14 -6.07
N GLY A 199 3.44 16.96 -5.52
CA GLY A 199 2.77 16.68 -4.26
C GLY A 199 1.84 15.48 -4.32
N VAL A 200 1.22 15.21 -5.48
CA VAL A 200 0.41 13.99 -5.68
C VAL A 200 1.30 12.75 -5.58
N LEU A 201 2.50 12.79 -6.17
CA LEU A 201 3.46 11.68 -6.08
C LEU A 201 3.95 11.45 -4.64
N VAL A 202 4.18 12.53 -3.88
CA VAL A 202 4.50 12.45 -2.44
C VAL A 202 3.35 11.80 -1.67
N LEU A 203 2.09 12.21 -1.91
CA LEU A 203 0.91 11.60 -1.31
C LEU A 203 0.85 10.09 -1.59
N LEU A 204 1.00 9.70 -2.85
CA LEU A 204 0.95 8.29 -3.26
C LEU A 204 2.05 7.46 -2.60
N TYR A 205 3.28 8.00 -2.48
CA TYR A 205 4.34 7.30 -1.77
C TYR A 205 4.02 7.12 -0.28
N LYS A 206 3.50 8.13 0.38
CA LYS A 206 3.10 8.04 1.79
C LYS A 206 1.94 7.06 1.99
N THR A 207 1.02 6.95 1.02
CA THR A 207 -0.10 5.98 1.06
C THR A 207 0.39 4.53 0.94
N ARG A 208 1.59 4.27 0.40
CA ARG A 208 2.20 2.93 0.36
C ARG A 208 2.22 2.25 1.74
N TRP A 209 2.40 3.02 2.80
CA TRP A 209 2.44 2.48 4.18
C TRP A 209 1.17 1.70 4.57
N GLU A 210 0.06 1.88 3.86
CA GLU A 210 -1.18 1.13 4.13
C GLU A 210 -0.99 -0.39 3.92
N ILE A 211 -0.12 -0.84 2.99
CA ILE A 211 0.15 -2.28 2.81
C ILE A 211 0.87 -2.88 4.03
N GLU A 212 1.78 -2.13 4.65
CA GLU A 212 2.47 -2.58 5.88
C GLU A 212 1.49 -2.71 7.06
N LYS A 213 0.49 -1.82 7.15
CA LYS A 213 -0.58 -1.93 8.14
C LYS A 213 -1.42 -3.20 7.94
N VAL A 214 -1.73 -3.56 6.69
CA VAL A 214 -2.42 -4.81 6.38
C VAL A 214 -1.60 -6.01 6.88
N PHE A 215 -0.29 -6.01 6.68
CA PHE A 215 0.57 -7.09 7.18
C PHE A 215 0.66 -7.14 8.70
N ASP A 216 0.71 -5.99 9.36
CA ASP A 216 0.64 -5.95 10.82
C ASP A 216 -0.70 -6.49 11.34
N GLU A 217 -1.82 -6.12 10.72
CA GLU A 217 -3.13 -6.69 11.03
C GLU A 217 -3.14 -8.21 10.89
N THR A 218 -2.62 -8.72 9.78
CA THR A 218 -2.57 -10.14 9.48
C THR A 218 -1.74 -10.89 10.53
N LYS A 219 -0.54 -10.41 10.83
CA LYS A 219 0.36 -11.03 11.82
C LYS A 219 -0.16 -10.93 13.25
N THR A 220 -0.65 -9.77 13.65
CA THR A 220 -0.96 -9.49 15.06
C THR A 220 -2.42 -9.78 15.40
N LYS A 221 -3.35 -9.46 14.51
CA LYS A 221 -4.79 -9.61 14.76
C LYS A 221 -5.32 -10.96 14.27
N LEU A 222 -4.97 -11.37 13.06
CA LEU A 222 -5.39 -12.67 12.50
C LEU A 222 -4.47 -13.80 12.94
N GLN A 223 -3.34 -13.52 13.61
CA GLN A 223 -2.38 -14.49 14.13
C GLN A 223 -1.74 -15.37 13.04
N GLU A 224 -1.63 -14.87 11.82
CA GLU A 224 -0.93 -15.52 10.75
C GLU A 224 0.59 -15.38 10.93
N LYS A 225 1.21 -16.30 11.63
CA LYS A 225 2.63 -16.22 12.04
C LYS A 225 3.55 -17.18 11.31
N LYS A 226 2.99 -18.22 10.70
CA LYS A 226 3.76 -19.27 10.01
C LYS A 226 3.05 -19.77 8.76
N SER A 227 3.80 -20.37 7.87
CA SER A 227 3.25 -21.07 6.70
C SER A 227 2.35 -22.25 7.14
N TRP A 228 1.22 -22.46 6.46
CA TRP A 228 0.28 -23.53 6.76
C TRP A 228 0.79 -24.91 6.34
N GLY A 229 1.63 -24.96 5.32
CA GLY A 229 2.18 -26.20 4.79
C GLY A 229 3.48 -25.98 4.06
N THR A 230 4.09 -27.08 3.64
CA THR A 230 5.39 -27.10 2.96
C THR A 230 5.28 -26.97 1.45
N SER A 231 4.15 -27.42 0.86
CA SER A 231 3.96 -27.37 -0.59
C SER A 231 3.73 -25.94 -1.09
N THR A 232 4.18 -25.67 -2.31
CA THR A 232 3.93 -24.40 -3.02
C THR A 232 2.43 -24.10 -3.07
N THR A 233 1.61 -25.09 -3.42
CA THR A 233 0.15 -24.95 -3.46
C THR A 233 -0.45 -24.52 -2.13
N ALA A 234 0.00 -25.09 -0.99
CA ALA A 234 -0.49 -24.68 0.32
C ALA A 234 -0.12 -23.25 0.66
N LYS A 235 1.09 -22.81 0.28
CA LYS A 235 1.58 -21.45 0.46
C LYS A 235 0.83 -20.44 -0.42
N GLU A 236 0.59 -20.80 -1.69
CA GLU A 236 -0.23 -19.99 -2.61
C GLU A 236 -1.67 -19.86 -2.10
N MET A 237 -2.30 -20.95 -1.70
CA MET A 237 -3.64 -20.92 -1.10
C MET A 237 -3.69 -20.01 0.13
N GLN A 238 -2.68 -20.07 0.99
CA GLN A 238 -2.60 -19.19 2.17
C GLN A 238 -2.59 -17.71 1.77
N SER A 239 -1.84 -17.32 0.74
CA SER A 239 -1.81 -15.93 0.26
C SER A 239 -3.18 -15.47 -0.28
N HIS A 240 -3.89 -16.34 -0.99
CA HIS A 240 -5.26 -16.04 -1.43
C HIS A 240 -6.24 -15.92 -0.26
N PHE A 241 -6.14 -16.78 0.77
CA PHE A 241 -6.97 -16.65 1.98
C PHE A 241 -6.72 -15.35 2.74
N VAL A 242 -5.48 -14.91 2.86
CA VAL A 242 -5.15 -13.59 3.43
C VAL A 242 -5.87 -12.47 2.68
N SER A 243 -5.80 -12.51 1.36
CA SER A 243 -6.49 -11.52 0.50
C SER A 243 -8.00 -11.58 0.64
N ILE A 244 -8.58 -12.79 0.67
CA ILE A 244 -10.02 -12.99 0.87
C ILE A 244 -10.47 -12.39 2.20
N VAL A 245 -9.79 -12.70 3.30
CA VAL A 245 -10.14 -12.18 4.62
C VAL A 245 -10.04 -10.67 4.66
N HIS A 246 -8.95 -10.09 4.14
CA HIS A 246 -8.79 -8.64 4.07
C HIS A 246 -9.92 -7.98 3.27
N ASN A 247 -10.20 -8.47 2.08
CA ASN A 247 -11.22 -7.90 1.19
C ASN A 247 -12.65 -8.05 1.77
N LEU A 248 -12.95 -9.15 2.43
CA LEU A 248 -14.23 -9.33 3.16
C LEU A 248 -14.36 -8.32 4.31
N LEU A 249 -13.27 -8.06 5.07
CA LEU A 249 -13.28 -7.07 6.14
C LEU A 249 -13.55 -5.66 5.60
N LEU A 250 -13.01 -5.32 4.43
CA LEU A 250 -13.29 -4.04 3.77
C LEU A 250 -14.78 -3.91 3.42
N LEU A 251 -15.36 -4.94 2.78
CA LEU A 251 -16.80 -4.94 2.43
C LEU A 251 -17.69 -4.88 3.67
N LEU A 252 -17.34 -5.62 4.72
CA LEU A 252 -18.07 -5.56 5.98
C LEU A 252 -17.99 -4.18 6.62
N GLN A 253 -16.83 -3.53 6.58
CA GLN A 253 -16.66 -2.16 7.08
C GLN A 253 -17.55 -1.17 6.32
N ASP A 254 -17.56 -1.26 4.99
CA ASP A 254 -18.40 -0.39 4.15
C ASP A 254 -19.89 -0.66 4.39
N TYR A 255 -20.28 -1.92 4.52
CA TYR A 255 -21.65 -2.31 4.89
C TYR A 255 -22.08 -1.70 6.23
N LEU A 256 -21.24 -1.78 7.26
CA LEU A 256 -21.52 -1.19 8.56
C LEU A 256 -21.69 0.33 8.47
N GLN A 257 -20.81 0.99 7.73
CA GLN A 257 -20.87 2.44 7.52
C GLN A 257 -22.17 2.86 6.81
N LEU A 258 -22.59 2.13 5.77
CA LEU A 258 -23.85 2.37 5.07
C LEU A 258 -25.09 2.22 5.99
N HIS A 259 -24.99 1.40 7.03
CA HIS A 259 -26.05 1.20 8.03
C HIS A 259 -25.90 2.09 9.28
N GLY A 260 -25.11 3.17 9.18
CA GLY A 260 -24.93 4.14 10.26
C GLY A 260 -24.09 3.64 11.43
N VAL A 261 -23.35 2.53 11.27
CA VAL A 261 -22.43 2.04 12.29
C VAL A 261 -21.08 2.66 12.06
N GLU A 262 -20.84 3.82 12.70
CA GLU A 262 -19.57 4.54 12.58
C GLU A 262 -18.63 4.24 13.74
N ASN A 263 -17.33 4.17 13.45
CA ASN A 263 -16.31 4.12 14.48
C ASN A 263 -16.02 5.52 15.03
N THR A 264 -16.93 6.04 15.83
CA THR A 264 -16.85 7.41 16.37
C THR A 264 -15.58 7.66 17.19
N ALA A 265 -15.09 6.65 17.91
CA ALA A 265 -13.86 6.77 18.69
C ALA A 265 -12.62 6.94 17.79
N GLU A 266 -12.55 6.24 16.65
CA GLU A 266 -11.44 6.39 15.72
C GLU A 266 -11.52 7.72 14.95
N ILE A 267 -12.71 8.15 14.55
CA ILE A 267 -12.94 9.46 13.95
C ILE A 267 -12.45 10.55 14.89
N LYS A 268 -12.83 10.49 16.17
CA LYS A 268 -12.38 11.43 17.18
C LYS A 268 -10.85 11.44 17.35
N ARG A 269 -10.22 10.27 17.44
CA ARG A 269 -8.75 10.18 17.53
C ARG A 269 -8.03 10.76 16.31
N ARG A 270 -8.58 10.57 15.10
CA ARG A 270 -8.04 11.19 13.88
C ARG A 270 -8.13 12.71 13.93
N GLN A 271 -9.28 13.22 14.34
CA GLN A 271 -9.47 14.67 14.52
C GLN A 271 -8.51 15.25 15.57
N GLU A 272 -8.34 14.56 16.71
CA GLU A 272 -7.40 14.95 17.75
C GLU A 272 -5.94 14.97 17.23
N ARG A 273 -5.51 13.93 16.48
CA ARG A 273 -4.17 13.91 15.87
C ARG A 273 -3.96 15.06 14.89
N LEU A 274 -4.92 15.33 14.01
CA LEU A 274 -4.85 16.45 13.06
C LEU A 274 -4.81 17.80 13.79
N THR A 275 -5.59 17.96 14.84
CA THR A 275 -5.61 19.18 15.64
C THR A 275 -4.25 19.41 16.33
N LEU A 276 -3.70 18.38 16.98
CA LEU A 276 -2.37 18.45 17.59
C LEU A 276 -1.26 18.80 16.59
N GLN A 277 -1.32 18.23 15.38
CA GLN A 277 -0.36 18.57 14.32
C GLN A 277 -0.53 20.02 13.86
N LYS A 278 -1.77 20.48 13.65
CA LYS A 278 -2.06 21.88 13.29
C LYS A 278 -1.56 22.86 14.35
N ASP A 279 -1.77 22.55 15.63
CA ASP A 279 -1.37 23.43 16.72
C ASP A 279 0.15 23.51 16.87
N LYS A 280 0.87 22.40 16.65
CA LYS A 280 2.34 22.42 16.60
C LYS A 280 2.86 23.30 15.46
N LEU A 281 2.27 23.20 14.27
CA LEU A 281 2.71 23.97 13.11
C LEU A 281 2.34 25.46 13.22
N LYS A 282 1.23 25.80 13.87
CA LYS A 282 0.88 27.20 14.16
C LYS A 282 1.94 27.89 15.01
N GLN A 283 2.60 27.18 15.94
CA GLN A 283 3.68 27.75 16.76
C GLN A 283 4.89 28.17 15.94
N THR A 284 5.07 27.58 14.75
CA THR A 284 6.14 27.90 13.79
C THR A 284 5.66 28.71 12.59
N ASN A 285 4.45 29.30 12.64
CA ASN A 285 3.80 30.00 11.53
C ASN A 285 3.68 29.17 10.23
N GLN A 286 3.50 27.85 10.37
CA GLN A 286 3.33 26.92 9.26
C GLN A 286 1.90 26.38 9.24
N SER A 287 1.40 26.07 8.04
CA SER A 287 0.14 25.35 7.84
C SER A 287 0.36 23.84 7.76
N LEU A 288 -0.68 23.06 8.04
CA LEU A 288 -0.64 21.62 7.81
C LEU A 288 -0.87 21.35 6.31
N PRO A 289 0.11 20.80 5.59
CA PRO A 289 -0.06 20.49 4.17
C PRO A 289 -1.28 19.60 3.90
N LEU A 290 -1.95 19.84 2.78
CA LEU A 290 -3.13 19.07 2.35
C LEU A 290 -2.87 17.56 2.32
N ILE A 291 -1.64 17.16 2.00
CA ILE A 291 -1.19 15.76 1.99
C ILE A 291 -1.56 15.05 3.30
N TYR A 292 -1.33 15.67 4.47
CA TYR A 292 -1.59 15.03 5.77
C TYR A 292 -3.08 14.86 6.04
N SER A 293 -3.90 15.82 5.66
CA SER A 293 -5.35 15.70 5.82
C SER A 293 -5.94 14.61 4.90
N LEU A 294 -5.38 14.43 3.70
CA LEU A 294 -5.76 13.36 2.79
C LEU A 294 -5.29 11.99 3.31
N LEU A 295 -4.06 11.89 3.83
CA LEU A 295 -3.54 10.66 4.42
C LEU A 295 -4.40 10.16 5.58
N GLU A 296 -4.81 11.03 6.49
CA GLU A 296 -5.70 10.64 7.60
C GLU A 296 -7.05 10.09 7.10
N ARG A 297 -7.56 10.57 5.98
CA ARG A 297 -8.78 10.06 5.35
C ARG A 297 -8.57 8.72 4.65
N LEU A 298 -7.36 8.45 4.16
CA LEU A 298 -6.99 7.22 3.47
C LEU A 298 -6.66 6.08 4.44
N THR A 299 -6.28 6.39 5.68
CA THR A 299 -5.90 5.38 6.67
C THR A 299 -7.08 4.47 7.03
N GLN A 300 -6.85 3.17 6.98
CA GLN A 300 -7.84 2.15 7.34
C GLN A 300 -8.12 2.10 8.85
N ALA A 301 -9.36 1.74 9.19
CA ALA A 301 -9.83 1.59 10.58
C ALA A 301 -10.29 0.16 10.92
N SER A 302 -9.77 -0.85 10.22
CA SER A 302 -10.21 -2.25 10.30
C SER A 302 -9.86 -2.98 11.61
N PHE A 303 -8.85 -2.50 12.35
CA PHE A 303 -8.32 -3.18 13.56
C PHE A 303 -9.37 -3.58 14.60
N LYS A 304 -10.35 -2.72 14.83
CA LYS A 304 -11.37 -2.98 15.86
C LYS A 304 -12.38 -4.02 15.44
N LEU A 305 -12.71 -4.03 14.16
CA LEU A 305 -13.61 -5.02 13.59
C LEU A 305 -13.04 -6.43 13.71
N ILE A 306 -11.77 -6.61 13.39
CA ILE A 306 -11.07 -7.91 13.53
C ILE A 306 -11.08 -8.35 15.00
N ARG A 307 -10.78 -7.44 15.93
CA ARG A 307 -10.79 -7.76 17.37
C ARG A 307 -12.17 -8.20 17.83
N TRP A 308 -13.21 -7.49 17.38
CA TRP A 308 -14.60 -7.84 17.69
C TRP A 308 -14.97 -9.22 17.13
N LEU A 309 -14.67 -9.49 15.86
CA LEU A 309 -14.91 -10.80 15.23
C LEU A 309 -14.24 -11.93 16.01
N ARG A 310 -12.98 -11.77 16.41
CA ARG A 310 -12.27 -12.78 17.21
C ARG A 310 -12.95 -13.07 18.54
N VAL A 311 -13.42 -12.05 19.24
CA VAL A 311 -14.09 -12.22 20.54
C VAL A 311 -15.42 -12.96 20.37
N HIS A 312 -16.21 -12.63 19.34
CA HIS A 312 -17.52 -13.20 19.13
C HIS A 312 -17.52 -14.56 18.41
N TRP A 313 -16.49 -14.86 17.61
CA TRP A 313 -16.34 -16.13 16.92
C TRP A 313 -16.24 -17.33 17.88
N HIS A 314 -15.62 -17.13 19.02
CA HIS A 314 -15.45 -18.19 20.04
C HIS A 314 -16.57 -18.23 21.09
N ARG A 315 -17.56 -17.37 20.98
CA ARG A 315 -18.70 -17.37 21.89
C ARG A 315 -19.85 -18.18 21.31
N PRO A 316 -20.61 -18.93 22.13
CA PRO A 316 -21.78 -19.68 21.68
C PRO A 316 -22.98 -18.76 21.39
N THR A 317 -22.74 -17.51 21.06
CA THR A 317 -23.80 -16.54 20.73
C THR A 317 -24.10 -16.64 19.24
N PRO A 318 -25.37 -16.82 18.84
CA PRO A 318 -25.72 -16.80 17.43
C PRO A 318 -25.23 -15.55 16.72
N MET A 319 -24.69 -15.70 15.51
CA MET A 319 -24.05 -14.61 14.75
C MET A 319 -24.99 -13.40 14.57
N HIS A 320 -26.28 -13.63 14.35
CA HIS A 320 -27.24 -12.54 14.20
C HIS A 320 -27.42 -11.71 15.47
N HIS A 321 -27.35 -12.32 16.68
CA HIS A 321 -27.34 -11.57 17.93
C HIS A 321 -26.02 -10.79 18.10
N ALA A 322 -24.88 -11.38 17.72
CA ALA A 322 -23.61 -10.70 17.76
C ALA A 322 -23.59 -9.49 16.81
N LEU A 323 -24.15 -9.62 15.61
CA LEU A 323 -24.28 -8.52 14.64
C LEU A 323 -25.23 -7.42 15.15
N ALA A 324 -26.33 -7.76 15.80
CA ALA A 324 -27.23 -6.78 16.40
C ALA A 324 -26.56 -5.95 17.51
N GLN A 325 -25.61 -6.54 18.24
CA GLN A 325 -24.81 -5.85 19.24
C GLN A 325 -23.63 -5.06 18.67
N LEU A 326 -23.25 -5.31 17.41
CA LEU A 326 -22.08 -4.72 16.77
C LEU A 326 -22.13 -3.20 16.80
N HIS A 327 -23.29 -2.61 16.60
CA HIS A 327 -23.48 -1.16 16.63
C HIS A 327 -22.96 -0.54 17.93
N HIS A 328 -23.37 -1.10 19.08
CA HIS A 328 -22.95 -0.59 20.38
C HIS A 328 -21.48 -0.90 20.72
N LEU A 329 -21.00 -2.08 20.31
CA LEU A 329 -19.64 -2.53 20.62
C LEU A 329 -18.60 -1.86 19.72
N TYR A 330 -18.92 -1.68 18.43
CA TYR A 330 -18.01 -1.06 17.48
C TYR A 330 -17.79 0.44 17.78
N ALA A 331 -18.82 1.13 18.24
CA ALA A 331 -18.69 2.53 18.66
C ALA A 331 -17.87 2.71 19.94
N ARG A 332 -17.80 1.67 20.81
CA ARG A 332 -17.06 1.72 22.10
C ARG A 332 -15.62 1.18 22.02
N LEU A 333 -15.29 0.43 20.98
CA LEU A 333 -13.96 -0.12 20.77
C LEU A 333 -13.02 0.90 20.11
#